data_78d9bfe2b9b1c2edc1d35838b43a2c89
#
_entry.id   78d9bfe2b9b1c2edc1d35838b43a2c89
#
_cell.length_a   1.000
_cell.length_b   1.000
_cell.length_c   1.000
_cell.angle_alpha   90.00
_cell.angle_beta   90.00
_cell.angle_gamma   90.00
#
_symmetry.space_group_name_H-M   'P 1'
#
loop_
_entity.id
_entity.type
_entity.pdbx_description
1 polymer ?
#
loop_
_entity_poly.entity_id
_entity_poly.type
_entity_poly.pdbx_seq_one_letter_code
_entity_poly.pdbx_strand_id
1 'polypeptide(L)'
;VYDVNFIGTRNLLETSIKQKVKKFIFISTVNAFDKKPTDKQFDETRELVRKGNAYDMTKALAQDLVLNTEGIDSISINPTSVLGKNDFKPSRLGKIIKGVYSGKLPLLVDGGLDIIDVKDLSKAIYNSISKGKDGEAYLVSGKWRSFKEMYEIIRPLQEKKSKLFFFPKTIVELSLPLLSIFPVGILKKITQISGKFFPGLENMTREAIENIINFPKTIDNSKAKRDLGLKIS
;
A
#
# COMPACT_ATOMS: atom_id res chain seq x y z
N VAL A 1 -6.23 -14.05 -6.18
CA VAL A 1 -5.76 -12.65 -6.37
C VAL A 1 -5.86 -12.26 -7.84
N TYR A 2 -5.32 -13.06 -8.77
CA TYR A 2 -5.36 -12.79 -10.20
C TYR A 2 -6.80 -12.61 -10.73
N ASP A 3 -7.69 -13.54 -10.43
CA ASP A 3 -9.07 -13.50 -10.91
C ASP A 3 -9.81 -12.24 -10.43
N VAL A 4 -9.58 -11.82 -9.18
CA VAL A 4 -10.23 -10.63 -8.63
C VAL A 4 -9.61 -9.35 -9.19
N ASN A 5 -8.28 -9.22 -9.14
CA ASN A 5 -7.62 -7.96 -9.48
C ASN A 5 -7.50 -7.72 -10.99
N PHE A 6 -7.26 -8.76 -11.77
CA PHE A 6 -7.07 -8.63 -13.22
C PHE A 6 -8.32 -9.00 -14.01
N ILE A 7 -8.81 -10.24 -13.89
CA ILE A 7 -9.97 -10.70 -14.65
C ILE A 7 -11.21 -9.88 -14.28
N GLY A 8 -11.44 -9.63 -12.98
CA GLY A 8 -12.54 -8.78 -12.51
C GLY A 8 -12.47 -7.36 -13.07
N THR A 9 -11.29 -6.75 -13.07
CA THR A 9 -11.10 -5.41 -13.66
C THR A 9 -11.36 -5.42 -15.17
N ARG A 10 -10.83 -6.43 -15.90
CA ARG A 10 -11.07 -6.58 -17.33
C ARG A 10 -12.56 -6.68 -17.64
N ASN A 11 -13.28 -7.54 -16.95
CA ASN A 11 -14.72 -7.75 -17.17
C ASN A 11 -15.53 -6.46 -16.91
N LEU A 12 -15.17 -5.71 -15.85
CA LEU A 12 -15.80 -4.41 -15.58
C LEU A 12 -15.49 -3.39 -16.66
N LEU A 13 -14.24 -3.32 -17.11
CA LEU A 13 -13.80 -2.38 -18.15
C LEU A 13 -14.53 -2.67 -19.48
N GLU A 14 -14.54 -3.92 -19.94
CA GLU A 14 -15.25 -4.36 -21.15
C GLU A 14 -16.75 -4.05 -21.06
N THR A 15 -17.36 -4.30 -19.89
CA THR A 15 -18.78 -4.00 -19.65
C THR A 15 -19.03 -2.48 -19.69
N SER A 16 -18.12 -1.68 -19.09
CA SER A 16 -18.21 -0.22 -19.09
C SER A 16 -18.17 0.35 -20.51
N ILE A 17 -17.30 -0.20 -21.36
CA ILE A 17 -17.24 0.20 -22.78
C ILE A 17 -18.54 -0.14 -23.50
N LYS A 18 -19.05 -1.37 -23.35
CA LYS A 18 -20.34 -1.80 -23.94
C LYS A 18 -21.50 -0.91 -23.50
N GLN A 19 -21.50 -0.46 -22.25
CA GLN A 19 -22.52 0.42 -21.67
C GLN A 19 -22.26 1.91 -21.93
N LYS A 20 -21.23 2.25 -22.70
CA LYS A 20 -20.86 3.62 -23.04
C LYS A 20 -20.62 4.51 -21.80
N VAL A 21 -20.02 3.93 -20.76
CA VAL A 21 -19.58 4.69 -19.58
C VAL A 21 -18.55 5.71 -20.03
N LYS A 22 -18.68 6.95 -19.56
CA LYS A 22 -17.82 8.07 -20.03
C LYS A 22 -16.40 7.97 -19.49
N LYS A 23 -16.23 7.52 -18.25
CA LYS A 23 -14.91 7.46 -17.59
C LYS A 23 -14.80 6.26 -16.66
N PHE A 24 -13.67 5.57 -16.70
CA PHE A 24 -13.31 4.46 -15.82
C PHE A 24 -12.18 4.89 -14.89
N ILE A 25 -12.44 4.91 -13.59
CA ILE A 25 -11.46 5.27 -12.58
C ILE A 25 -11.00 4.00 -11.86
N PHE A 26 -9.77 3.59 -12.12
CA PHE A 26 -9.18 2.41 -11.50
C PHE A 26 -8.43 2.77 -10.23
N ILE A 27 -8.78 2.16 -9.12
CA ILE A 27 -8.00 2.29 -7.88
C ILE A 27 -6.93 1.21 -7.86
N SER A 28 -5.71 1.63 -8.19
CA SER A 28 -4.52 0.80 -8.16
C SER A 28 -3.81 0.91 -6.79
N THR A 29 -2.51 0.95 -6.79
CA THR A 29 -1.64 1.09 -5.60
C THR A 29 -0.29 1.69 -6.02
N VAL A 30 0.37 2.40 -5.12
CA VAL A 30 1.76 2.82 -5.29
C VAL A 30 2.68 1.62 -5.56
N ASN A 31 2.35 0.46 -5.03
CA ASN A 31 3.14 -0.77 -5.21
C ASN A 31 3.05 -1.37 -6.63
N ALA A 32 2.17 -0.84 -7.50
CA ALA A 32 2.15 -1.22 -8.91
C ALA A 32 3.38 -0.71 -9.68
N PHE A 33 4.09 0.27 -9.14
CA PHE A 33 5.33 0.82 -9.72
C PHE A 33 6.57 0.16 -9.13
N ASP A 34 7.61 -0.01 -9.96
CA ASP A 34 8.89 -0.53 -9.50
C ASP A 34 9.58 0.49 -8.57
N LYS A 35 9.97 0.03 -7.39
CA LYS A 35 10.65 0.84 -6.39
C LYS A 35 12.14 1.01 -6.65
N LYS A 36 12.69 0.27 -7.60
CA LYS A 36 14.10 0.35 -8.00
C LYS A 36 14.27 1.17 -9.30
N PRO A 37 15.39 1.85 -9.44
CA PRO A 37 16.42 2.07 -8.43
C PRO A 37 15.97 3.07 -7.36
N THR A 38 16.48 2.92 -6.13
CA THR A 38 16.03 3.69 -4.95
C THR A 38 16.59 5.10 -4.87
N ASP A 39 17.57 5.42 -5.67
CA ASP A 39 18.20 6.74 -5.79
C ASP A 39 17.49 7.69 -6.77
N LYS A 40 16.58 7.17 -7.58
CA LYS A 40 15.74 7.98 -8.48
C LYS A 40 14.45 8.41 -7.79
N GLN A 41 13.96 9.57 -8.19
CA GLN A 41 12.64 10.06 -7.77
C GLN A 41 11.56 9.01 -8.02
N PHE A 42 10.65 8.88 -7.06
CA PHE A 42 9.51 7.99 -7.19
C PHE A 42 8.29 8.79 -7.65
N ASP A 43 7.98 8.69 -8.94
CA ASP A 43 6.88 9.35 -9.62
C ASP A 43 6.20 8.41 -10.62
N GLU A 44 5.24 8.91 -11.38
CA GLU A 44 4.45 8.12 -12.34
C GLU A 44 5.24 7.73 -13.59
N THR A 45 6.49 8.17 -13.77
CA THR A 45 7.36 7.75 -14.89
C THR A 45 8.03 6.40 -14.63
N ARG A 46 7.89 5.87 -13.41
CA ARG A 46 8.41 4.55 -13.05
C ARG A 46 7.70 3.44 -13.83
N GLU A 47 8.47 2.42 -14.19
CA GLU A 47 7.92 1.23 -14.81
C GLU A 47 6.98 0.49 -13.84
N LEU A 48 6.00 -0.20 -14.41
CA LEU A 48 5.14 -1.10 -13.65
C LEU A 48 5.91 -2.37 -13.27
N VAL A 49 5.65 -2.89 -12.08
CA VAL A 49 6.29 -4.13 -11.60
C VAL A 49 5.92 -5.32 -12.48
N ARG A 50 6.93 -6.09 -12.88
CA ARG A 50 6.78 -7.32 -13.67
C ARG A 50 7.16 -8.57 -12.88
N LYS A 51 7.74 -8.38 -11.68
CA LYS A 51 8.18 -9.45 -10.77
C LYS A 51 7.86 -9.05 -9.32
N GLY A 52 7.57 -10.03 -8.48
CA GLY A 52 7.28 -9.78 -7.07
C GLY A 52 6.07 -10.56 -6.56
N ASN A 53 5.38 -10.02 -5.59
CA ASN A 53 4.19 -10.67 -5.05
C ASN A 53 2.99 -10.57 -6.00
N ALA A 54 2.08 -11.54 -5.88
CA ALA A 54 0.93 -11.67 -6.77
C ALA A 54 -0.02 -10.43 -6.72
N TYR A 55 -0.10 -9.74 -5.58
CA TYR A 55 -0.94 -8.57 -5.45
C TYR A 55 -0.39 -7.40 -6.28
N ASP A 56 0.89 -7.02 -6.08
CA ASP A 56 1.51 -5.90 -6.78
C ASP A 56 1.52 -6.14 -8.29
N MET A 57 1.90 -7.36 -8.72
CA MET A 57 1.90 -7.75 -10.14
C MET A 57 0.50 -7.69 -10.77
N THR A 58 -0.52 -8.20 -10.09
CA THR A 58 -1.87 -8.21 -10.67
C THR A 58 -2.50 -6.83 -10.70
N LYS A 59 -2.16 -5.95 -9.75
CA LYS A 59 -2.56 -4.54 -9.79
C LYS A 59 -1.85 -3.78 -10.91
N ALA A 60 -0.56 -4.05 -11.13
CA ALA A 60 0.20 -3.46 -12.23
C ALA A 60 -0.35 -3.89 -13.60
N LEU A 61 -0.62 -5.20 -13.79
CA LEU A 61 -1.22 -5.71 -15.02
C LEU A 61 -2.61 -5.10 -15.28
N ALA A 62 -3.44 -4.97 -14.25
CA ALA A 62 -4.75 -4.36 -14.39
C ALA A 62 -4.67 -2.86 -14.69
N GLN A 63 -3.70 -2.15 -14.11
CA GLN A 63 -3.44 -0.75 -14.42
C GLN A 63 -2.99 -0.56 -15.86
N ASP A 64 -2.05 -1.39 -16.33
CA ASP A 64 -1.58 -1.37 -17.71
C ASP A 64 -2.74 -1.59 -18.69
N LEU A 65 -3.56 -2.61 -18.44
CA LEU A 65 -4.77 -2.87 -19.23
C LEU A 65 -5.70 -1.66 -19.27
N VAL A 66 -6.01 -1.06 -18.12
CA VAL A 66 -6.96 0.06 -18.02
C VAL A 66 -6.45 1.29 -18.78
N LEU A 67 -5.17 1.64 -18.59
CA LEU A 67 -4.60 2.87 -19.18
C LEU A 67 -4.35 2.76 -20.68
N ASN A 68 -4.21 1.54 -21.23
CA ASN A 68 -3.98 1.30 -22.65
C ASN A 68 -5.24 0.82 -23.41
N THR A 69 -6.42 0.82 -22.76
CA THR A 69 -7.67 0.40 -23.42
C THR A 69 -8.33 1.58 -24.09
N GLU A 70 -8.59 1.45 -25.38
CA GLU A 70 -9.31 2.43 -26.18
C GLU A 70 -10.84 2.34 -25.98
N GLY A 71 -11.57 3.40 -26.34
CA GLY A 71 -13.03 3.44 -26.34
C GLY A 71 -13.66 3.86 -25.01
N ILE A 72 -12.86 4.21 -24.01
CA ILE A 72 -13.32 4.77 -22.74
C ILE A 72 -12.22 5.66 -22.16
N ASP A 73 -12.61 6.85 -21.65
CA ASP A 73 -11.69 7.70 -20.88
C ASP A 73 -11.31 6.99 -19.56
N SER A 74 -10.05 6.71 -19.33
CA SER A 74 -9.61 5.91 -18.22
C SER A 74 -8.42 6.52 -17.47
N ILE A 75 -8.42 6.39 -16.14
CA ILE A 75 -7.34 6.84 -15.28
C ILE A 75 -7.05 5.82 -14.18
N SER A 76 -5.82 5.88 -13.66
CA SER A 76 -5.43 5.12 -12.48
C SER A 76 -5.11 6.03 -11.30
N ILE A 77 -5.70 5.77 -10.15
CA ILE A 77 -5.35 6.38 -8.87
C ILE A 77 -4.51 5.38 -8.08
N ASN A 78 -3.31 5.80 -7.71
CA ASN A 78 -2.32 4.98 -7.05
C ASN A 78 -2.06 5.47 -5.62
N PRO A 79 -2.91 5.10 -4.64
CA PRO A 79 -2.73 5.55 -3.28
C PRO A 79 -1.57 4.83 -2.59
N THR A 80 -1.00 5.49 -1.60
CA THR A 80 -0.11 4.91 -0.60
C THR A 80 -0.93 4.18 0.48
N SER A 81 -0.38 4.00 1.69
CA SER A 81 -1.12 3.35 2.76
C SER A 81 -2.28 4.22 3.23
N VAL A 82 -3.50 3.76 3.03
CA VAL A 82 -4.70 4.53 3.39
C VAL A 82 -5.03 4.33 4.86
N LEU A 83 -5.26 5.43 5.56
CA LEU A 83 -5.70 5.45 6.95
C LEU A 83 -6.87 6.42 7.11
N GLY A 84 -7.81 6.12 8.00
CA GLY A 84 -8.88 7.05 8.32
C GLY A 84 -9.98 6.46 9.19
N LYS A 85 -11.02 7.24 9.41
CA LYS A 85 -12.20 6.81 10.16
C LYS A 85 -12.95 5.71 9.41
N ASN A 86 -13.75 4.93 10.15
CA ASN A 86 -14.64 3.89 9.62
C ASN A 86 -13.93 2.66 9.04
N ASP A 87 -12.71 2.35 9.50
CA ASP A 87 -12.02 1.10 9.20
C ASP A 87 -12.65 -0.06 10.01
N PHE A 88 -13.93 -0.37 9.75
CA PHE A 88 -14.74 -1.34 10.50
C PHE A 88 -14.23 -2.78 10.38
N LYS A 89 -13.68 -3.13 9.23
CA LYS A 89 -12.92 -4.36 9.03
C LYS A 89 -11.44 -4.00 8.97
N PRO A 90 -10.74 -3.94 10.12
CA PRO A 90 -9.45 -3.31 10.21
C PRO A 90 -8.49 -3.72 9.10
N SER A 91 -8.02 -2.73 8.35
CA SER A 91 -6.94 -2.86 7.37
C SER A 91 -5.65 -3.38 8.04
N ARG A 92 -4.63 -3.74 7.27
CA ARG A 92 -3.34 -4.14 7.83
C ARG A 92 -2.77 -3.05 8.75
N LEU A 93 -2.78 -1.79 8.29
CA LEU A 93 -2.32 -0.65 9.08
C LEU A 93 -3.24 -0.41 10.30
N GLY A 94 -4.56 -0.49 10.12
CA GLY A 94 -5.53 -0.38 11.21
C GLY A 94 -5.33 -1.44 12.30
N LYS A 95 -4.96 -2.68 11.92
CA LYS A 95 -4.61 -3.74 12.89
C LYS A 95 -3.35 -3.41 13.68
N ILE A 96 -2.32 -2.87 13.02
CA ILE A 96 -1.08 -2.41 13.69
C ILE A 96 -1.42 -1.32 14.70
N ILE A 97 -2.15 -0.28 14.28
CA ILE A 97 -2.56 0.83 15.15
C ILE A 97 -3.39 0.33 16.34
N LYS A 98 -4.37 -0.54 16.09
CA LYS A 98 -5.19 -1.14 17.14
C LYS A 98 -4.35 -2.00 18.10
N GLY A 99 -3.38 -2.75 17.57
CA GLY A 99 -2.47 -3.55 18.36
C GLY A 99 -1.57 -2.71 19.28
N VAL A 100 -1.06 -1.59 18.74
CA VAL A 100 -0.28 -0.60 19.53
C VAL A 100 -1.17 0.04 20.59
N TYR A 101 -2.35 0.54 20.21
CA TYR A 101 -3.30 1.20 21.11
C TYR A 101 -3.71 0.30 22.29
N SER A 102 -4.06 -0.95 22.01
CA SER A 102 -4.46 -1.93 23.04
C SER A 102 -3.28 -2.50 23.83
N GLY A 103 -2.04 -2.12 23.54
CA GLY A 103 -0.84 -2.65 24.17
C GLY A 103 -0.56 -4.14 23.89
N LYS A 104 -1.22 -4.71 22.87
CA LYS A 104 -1.09 -6.13 22.49
C LYS A 104 0.02 -6.38 21.48
N LEU A 105 0.55 -5.34 20.85
CA LEU A 105 1.65 -5.46 19.87
C LEU A 105 2.98 -5.12 20.57
N PRO A 106 3.83 -6.11 20.85
CA PRO A 106 5.08 -5.88 21.60
C PRO A 106 6.27 -5.51 20.72
N LEU A 107 6.17 -5.77 19.40
CA LEU A 107 7.30 -5.69 18.48
C LEU A 107 6.90 -5.18 17.11
N LEU A 108 7.69 -4.25 16.53
CA LEU A 108 7.64 -3.84 15.14
C LEU A 108 9.05 -3.80 14.54
N VAL A 109 9.14 -3.88 13.22
CA VAL A 109 10.39 -3.62 12.48
C VAL A 109 10.60 -2.11 12.41
N ASP A 110 11.84 -1.66 12.56
CA ASP A 110 12.19 -0.26 12.31
C ASP A 110 11.99 0.07 10.83
N GLY A 111 11.14 1.04 10.58
CA GLY A 111 10.71 1.42 9.24
C GLY A 111 9.55 2.39 9.28
N GLY A 112 8.86 2.53 8.17
CA GLY A 112 7.72 3.43 8.08
C GLY A 112 6.95 3.26 6.78
N LEU A 113 5.89 4.04 6.65
CA LEU A 113 5.02 4.04 5.48
C LEU A 113 4.64 5.48 5.14
N ASP A 114 4.41 5.74 3.87
CA ASP A 114 3.68 6.93 3.48
C ASP A 114 2.18 6.68 3.71
N ILE A 115 1.51 7.60 4.37
CA ILE A 115 0.13 7.45 4.82
C ILE A 115 -0.70 8.60 4.27
N ILE A 116 -1.75 8.26 3.53
CA ILE A 116 -2.75 9.19 3.03
C ILE A 116 -4.04 9.06 3.84
N ASP A 117 -4.64 10.19 4.24
CA ASP A 117 -5.97 10.17 4.87
C ASP A 117 -7.02 9.76 3.83
N VAL A 118 -7.95 8.88 4.24
CA VAL A 118 -9.04 8.39 3.39
C VAL A 118 -9.90 9.52 2.83
N LYS A 119 -10.05 10.64 3.56
CA LYS A 119 -10.83 11.80 3.08
C LYS A 119 -10.08 12.52 1.95
N ASP A 120 -8.75 12.70 2.08
CA ASP A 120 -7.95 13.34 1.05
C ASP A 120 -7.92 12.48 -0.22
N LEU A 121 -7.77 11.15 -0.05
CA LEU A 121 -7.89 10.20 -1.16
C LEU A 121 -9.27 10.26 -1.82
N SER A 122 -10.35 10.22 -1.04
CA SER A 122 -11.73 10.27 -1.56
C SER A 122 -11.98 11.56 -2.33
N LYS A 123 -11.44 12.68 -1.85
CA LYS A 123 -11.54 13.97 -2.54
C LYS A 123 -10.75 13.98 -3.85
N ALA A 124 -9.56 13.38 -3.88
CA ALA A 124 -8.78 13.24 -5.11
C ALA A 124 -9.51 12.36 -6.13
N ILE A 125 -10.11 11.23 -5.70
CA ILE A 125 -10.92 10.36 -6.54
C ILE A 125 -12.13 11.13 -7.10
N TYR A 126 -12.87 11.86 -6.26
CA TYR A 126 -14.01 12.66 -6.71
C TYR A 126 -13.59 13.71 -7.74
N ASN A 127 -12.52 14.45 -7.47
CA ASN A 127 -12.01 15.45 -8.41
C ASN A 127 -11.55 14.84 -9.73
N SER A 128 -11.07 13.60 -9.71
CA SER A 128 -10.58 12.91 -10.91
C SER A 128 -11.70 12.62 -11.93
N ILE A 129 -12.95 12.59 -11.50
CA ILE A 129 -14.12 12.43 -12.41
C ILE A 129 -14.10 13.49 -13.50
N SER A 130 -13.87 14.75 -13.13
CA SER A 130 -13.90 15.88 -14.07
C SER A 130 -12.54 16.39 -14.51
N LYS A 131 -11.47 16.13 -13.71
CA LYS A 131 -10.16 16.73 -13.92
C LYS A 131 -9.08 15.72 -14.34
N GLY A 132 -9.32 14.43 -14.11
CA GLY A 132 -8.38 13.39 -14.50
C GLY A 132 -8.23 13.32 -16.01
N LYS A 133 -6.99 13.25 -16.49
CA LYS A 133 -6.67 13.16 -17.91
C LYS A 133 -6.63 11.71 -18.35
N ASP A 134 -7.20 11.43 -19.51
CA ASP A 134 -7.22 10.07 -20.08
C ASP A 134 -5.82 9.47 -20.22
N GLY A 135 -5.72 8.17 -19.96
CA GLY A 135 -4.47 7.41 -20.01
C GLY A 135 -3.50 7.67 -18.86
N GLU A 136 -3.85 8.52 -17.88
CA GLU A 136 -2.92 8.98 -16.86
C GLU A 136 -3.03 8.21 -15.54
N ALA A 137 -1.86 7.89 -14.95
CA ALA A 137 -1.76 7.46 -13.57
C ALA A 137 -1.49 8.65 -12.65
N TYR A 138 -2.01 8.59 -11.42
CA TYR A 138 -1.82 9.61 -10.39
C TYR A 138 -1.37 8.98 -9.08
N LEU A 139 -0.16 9.30 -8.62
CA LEU A 139 0.32 8.94 -7.29
C LEU A 139 -0.37 9.83 -6.24
N VAL A 140 -1.18 9.22 -5.39
CA VAL A 140 -1.89 9.90 -4.31
C VAL A 140 -1.25 9.50 -2.99
N SER A 141 -0.17 10.19 -2.66
CA SER A 141 0.60 9.99 -1.42
C SER A 141 0.26 11.03 -0.37
N GLY A 142 0.50 10.69 0.88
CA GLY A 142 0.31 11.56 2.03
C GLY A 142 1.61 12.03 2.64
N LYS A 143 1.85 11.61 3.88
CA LYS A 143 3.08 11.91 4.64
C LYS A 143 3.78 10.61 5.04
N TRP A 144 5.07 10.52 4.76
CA TRP A 144 5.86 9.42 5.32
C TRP A 144 5.95 9.55 6.83
N ARG A 145 5.68 8.45 7.53
CA ARG A 145 5.77 8.34 8.98
C ARG A 145 6.50 7.08 9.37
N SER A 146 7.47 7.19 10.26
CA SER A 146 8.08 6.03 10.88
C SER A 146 7.10 5.35 11.85
N PHE A 147 7.24 4.04 12.04
CA PHE A 147 6.46 3.33 13.06
C PHE A 147 6.76 3.85 14.47
N LYS A 148 7.97 4.38 14.69
CA LYS A 148 8.35 5.00 15.95
C LYS A 148 7.57 6.30 16.20
N GLU A 149 7.48 7.19 15.19
CA GLU A 149 6.64 8.39 15.30
C GLU A 149 5.17 8.04 15.55
N MET A 150 4.64 7.04 14.83
CA MET A 150 3.26 6.58 15.04
C MET A 150 3.07 6.04 16.47
N TYR A 151 4.03 5.29 16.99
CA TYR A 151 3.99 4.82 18.37
C TYR A 151 3.98 5.98 19.38
N GLU A 152 4.84 6.98 19.21
CA GLU A 152 4.87 8.14 20.13
C GLU A 152 3.57 8.94 20.13
N ILE A 153 2.87 8.99 18.99
CA ILE A 153 1.54 9.61 18.89
C ILE A 153 0.48 8.76 19.61
N ILE A 154 0.54 7.43 19.48
CA ILE A 154 -0.49 6.53 20.02
C ILE A 154 -0.26 6.24 21.51
N ARG A 155 0.99 6.19 21.95
CA ARG A 155 1.40 5.83 23.32
C ARG A 155 0.65 6.58 24.43
N PRO A 156 0.44 7.90 24.37
CA PRO A 156 -0.33 8.62 25.38
C PRO A 156 -1.78 8.17 25.48
N LEU A 157 -2.33 7.65 24.38
CA LEU A 157 -3.72 7.22 24.24
C LEU A 157 -3.95 5.73 24.56
N GLN A 158 -2.89 4.97 24.85
CA GLN A 158 -2.99 3.53 25.10
C GLN A 158 -3.91 3.22 26.28
N GLU A 159 -4.82 2.26 26.10
CA GLU A 159 -5.65 1.72 27.17
C GLU A 159 -4.80 1.06 28.27
N LYS A 160 -3.79 0.31 27.85
CA LYS A 160 -2.83 -0.33 28.73
C LYS A 160 -1.42 0.07 28.31
N LYS A 161 -0.73 0.79 29.18
CA LYS A 161 0.65 1.19 28.93
C LYS A 161 1.52 -0.02 28.70
N SER A 162 2.10 -0.15 27.51
CA SER A 162 3.03 -1.19 27.12
C SER A 162 4.21 -0.60 26.37
N LYS A 163 5.35 -1.26 26.46
CA LYS A 163 6.54 -0.89 25.67
C LYS A 163 6.47 -1.62 24.34
N LEU A 164 6.71 -0.89 23.24
CA LEU A 164 6.91 -1.44 21.93
C LEU A 164 8.40 -1.47 21.61
N PHE A 165 8.91 -2.63 21.21
CA PHE A 165 10.31 -2.80 20.80
C PHE A 165 10.40 -2.68 19.28
N PHE A 166 11.43 -1.99 18.79
CA PHE A 166 11.70 -1.85 17.36
C PHE A 166 12.88 -2.73 16.98
N PHE A 167 12.65 -3.67 16.10
CA PHE A 167 13.69 -4.54 15.58
C PHE A 167 14.49 -3.80 14.51
N PRO A 168 15.83 -3.71 14.63
CA PRO A 168 16.65 -3.00 13.66
C PRO A 168 16.45 -3.53 12.24
N LYS A 169 16.24 -2.62 11.30
CA LYS A 169 16.06 -2.91 9.88
C LYS A 169 17.19 -3.79 9.32
N THR A 170 18.43 -3.46 9.65
CA THR A 170 19.64 -4.18 9.21
C THR A 170 19.65 -5.66 9.60
N ILE A 171 19.21 -6.00 10.81
CA ILE A 171 19.11 -7.40 11.26
C ILE A 171 18.07 -8.14 10.44
N VAL A 172 16.94 -7.49 10.16
CA VAL A 172 15.87 -8.07 9.33
C VAL A 172 16.36 -8.28 7.90
N GLU A 173 17.03 -7.32 7.29
CA GLU A 173 17.60 -7.42 5.96
C GLU A 173 18.61 -8.58 5.85
N LEU A 174 19.49 -8.73 6.82
CA LEU A 174 20.45 -9.84 6.86
C LEU A 174 19.78 -11.21 7.06
N SER A 175 18.63 -11.26 7.72
CA SER A 175 17.88 -12.51 7.95
C SER A 175 17.03 -12.94 6.75
N LEU A 176 16.65 -12.04 5.86
CA LEU A 176 15.79 -12.34 4.70
C LEU A 176 16.34 -13.44 3.79
N PRO A 177 17.64 -13.47 3.42
CA PRO A 177 18.21 -14.55 2.62
C PRO A 177 18.16 -15.90 3.34
N LEU A 178 18.42 -15.92 4.64
CA LEU A 178 18.36 -17.14 5.46
C LEU A 178 16.94 -17.70 5.55
N LEU A 179 15.92 -16.82 5.65
CA LEU A 179 14.53 -17.22 5.65
C LEU A 179 14.09 -17.85 4.33
N SER A 180 14.77 -17.54 3.21
CA SER A 180 14.47 -18.15 1.90
C SER A 180 14.89 -19.63 1.79
N ILE A 181 15.78 -20.09 2.66
CA ILE A 181 16.26 -21.48 2.68
C ILE A 181 15.19 -22.40 3.32
N PHE A 182 14.30 -21.84 4.14
CA PHE A 182 13.25 -22.62 4.79
C PHE A 182 12.02 -22.79 3.89
N PRO A 183 11.46 -24.00 3.77
CA PRO A 183 10.20 -24.22 3.07
C PRO A 183 9.09 -23.31 3.63
N VAL A 184 8.29 -22.73 2.74
CA VAL A 184 7.21 -21.79 3.08
C VAL A 184 6.27 -22.34 4.17
N GLY A 185 6.06 -23.67 4.19
CA GLY A 185 5.25 -24.35 5.21
C GLY A 185 5.86 -24.29 6.62
N ILE A 186 7.18 -24.33 6.74
CA ILE A 186 7.89 -24.23 8.03
C ILE A 186 7.83 -22.78 8.53
N LEU A 187 8.08 -21.81 7.66
CA LEU A 187 7.94 -20.39 8.00
C LEU A 187 6.53 -20.04 8.46
N LYS A 188 5.51 -20.57 7.78
CA LYS A 188 4.10 -20.40 8.18
C LYS A 188 3.81 -21.02 9.55
N LYS A 189 4.37 -22.18 9.88
CA LYS A 189 4.23 -22.78 11.21
C LYS A 189 4.96 -21.96 12.29
N ILE A 190 6.18 -21.48 12.00
CA ILE A 190 6.95 -20.63 12.94
C ILE A 190 6.19 -19.33 13.20
N THR A 191 5.67 -18.66 12.17
CA THR A 191 4.88 -17.43 12.33
C THR A 191 3.54 -17.67 13.02
N GLN A 192 2.89 -18.81 12.84
CA GLN A 192 1.68 -19.18 13.56
C GLN A 192 1.96 -19.50 15.05
N ILE A 193 3.06 -20.18 15.35
CA ILE A 193 3.47 -20.46 16.72
C ILE A 193 3.91 -19.17 17.42
N SER A 194 4.77 -18.37 16.77
CA SER A 194 5.19 -17.08 17.30
C SER A 194 4.06 -16.06 17.39
N GLY A 195 3.04 -16.12 16.52
CA GLY A 195 1.84 -15.30 16.61
C GLY A 195 1.00 -15.53 17.86
N LYS A 196 1.09 -16.74 18.47
CA LYS A 196 0.48 -16.99 19.80
C LYS A 196 1.19 -16.23 20.92
N PHE A 197 2.50 -16.05 20.81
CA PHE A 197 3.30 -15.31 21.77
C PHE A 197 3.47 -13.83 21.40
N PHE A 198 3.42 -13.52 20.11
CA PHE A 198 3.60 -12.18 19.56
C PHE A 198 2.50 -11.91 18.53
N PRO A 199 1.29 -11.48 18.96
CA PRO A 199 0.19 -11.16 18.06
C PRO A 199 0.61 -10.11 17.02
N GLY A 200 0.37 -10.40 15.75
CA GLY A 200 0.75 -9.54 14.63
C GLY A 200 1.91 -10.09 13.78
N LEU A 201 2.78 -10.95 14.33
CA LEU A 201 3.84 -11.61 13.57
C LEU A 201 3.29 -12.59 12.52
N GLU A 202 2.12 -13.18 12.74
CA GLU A 202 1.47 -14.06 11.78
C GLU A 202 1.12 -13.35 10.45
N ASN A 203 1.05 -12.03 10.48
CA ASN A 203 0.76 -11.19 9.31
C ASN A 203 2.01 -10.58 8.67
N MET A 204 3.18 -10.77 9.27
CA MET A 204 4.47 -10.30 8.74
C MET A 204 5.03 -11.32 7.75
N THR A 205 4.49 -11.32 6.53
CA THR A 205 5.10 -12.07 5.43
C THR A 205 6.43 -11.41 5.03
N ARG A 206 7.35 -12.19 4.44
CA ARG A 206 8.59 -11.67 3.84
C ARG A 206 8.32 -10.45 2.96
N GLU A 207 7.30 -10.54 2.11
CA GLU A 207 6.88 -9.47 1.20
C GLU A 207 6.42 -8.21 1.95
N ALA A 208 5.70 -8.37 3.07
CA ALA A 208 5.29 -7.24 3.89
C ALA A 208 6.51 -6.54 4.51
N ILE A 209 7.49 -7.31 4.96
CA ILE A 209 8.74 -6.80 5.52
C ILE A 209 9.55 -6.08 4.43
N GLU A 210 9.76 -6.70 3.28
CA GLU A 210 10.47 -6.10 2.15
C GLU A 210 9.79 -4.80 1.69
N ASN A 211 8.45 -4.76 1.67
CA ASN A 211 7.69 -3.56 1.33
C ASN A 211 7.89 -2.44 2.36
N ILE A 212 7.94 -2.75 3.65
CA ILE A 212 8.19 -1.77 4.72
C ILE A 212 9.62 -1.22 4.62
N ILE A 213 10.60 -2.12 4.42
CA ILE A 213 12.01 -1.79 4.39
C ILE A 213 12.36 -0.94 3.16
N ASN A 214 11.81 -1.29 1.99
CA ASN A 214 12.11 -0.67 0.71
C ASN A 214 11.07 0.39 0.30
N PHE A 215 10.18 0.79 1.22
CA PHE A 215 9.17 1.80 0.90
C PHE A 215 9.84 3.16 0.65
N PRO A 216 9.57 3.82 -0.47
CA PRO A 216 10.17 5.11 -0.77
C PRO A 216 9.74 6.14 0.28
N LYS A 217 10.72 6.86 0.84
CA LYS A 217 10.46 7.91 1.84
C LYS A 217 9.88 9.17 1.21
N THR A 218 10.18 9.38 -0.07
CA THR A 218 9.71 10.52 -0.84
C THR A 218 8.99 10.03 -2.09
N ILE A 219 7.75 10.43 -2.23
CA ILE A 219 6.92 10.15 -3.40
C ILE A 219 6.50 11.48 -3.98
N ASP A 220 6.77 11.69 -5.25
CA ASP A 220 6.32 12.89 -5.93
C ASP A 220 4.83 12.76 -6.29
N ASN A 221 4.01 13.54 -5.63
CA ASN A 221 2.58 13.64 -5.88
C ASN A 221 2.20 14.99 -6.52
N SER A 222 3.16 15.69 -7.10
CA SER A 222 2.96 17.02 -7.69
C SER A 222 1.93 16.99 -8.81
N LYS A 223 1.88 15.92 -9.60
CA LYS A 223 0.88 15.69 -10.64
C LYS A 223 -0.53 15.61 -10.05
N ALA A 224 -0.75 14.81 -9.01
CA ALA A 224 -2.06 14.74 -8.34
C ALA A 224 -2.44 16.08 -7.67
N LYS A 225 -1.48 16.81 -7.11
CA LYS A 225 -1.73 18.16 -6.56
C LYS A 225 -2.16 19.13 -7.64
N ARG A 226 -1.46 19.17 -8.76
CA ARG A 226 -1.72 20.09 -9.87
C ARG A 226 -3.05 19.77 -10.57
N ASP A 227 -3.25 18.52 -10.95
CA ASP A 227 -4.36 18.13 -11.82
C ASP A 227 -5.63 17.80 -11.01
N LEU A 228 -5.51 17.09 -9.89
CA LEU A 228 -6.64 16.67 -9.07
C LEU A 228 -6.90 17.57 -7.87
N GLY A 229 -6.05 18.56 -7.61
CA GLY A 229 -6.16 19.43 -6.44
C GLY A 229 -5.99 18.67 -5.12
N LEU A 230 -5.10 17.66 -5.10
CA LEU A 230 -4.78 16.92 -3.89
C LEU A 230 -4.26 17.88 -2.81
N LYS A 231 -4.91 17.86 -1.65
CA LYS A 231 -4.46 18.55 -0.44
C LYS A 231 -4.23 17.50 0.62
N ILE A 232 -3.11 17.62 1.34
CA ILE A 232 -2.72 16.67 2.39
C ILE A 232 -2.96 17.34 3.73
N SER A 233 -3.87 16.76 4.50
CA SER A 233 -4.23 17.22 5.85
C SER A 233 -3.18 16.87 6.92
#